data_79d5f58667b53280301e813ef2f33328
#
_entry.id   79d5f58667b53280301e813ef2f33328
#
_cell.length_a   1.000
_cell.length_b   1.000
_cell.length_c   1.000
_cell.angle_alpha   90.00
_cell.angle_beta   90.00
_cell.angle_gamma   90.00
#
_symmetry.space_group_name_H-M   'P 1'
#
loop_
_entity.id
_entity.type
_entity.pdbx_description
1 polymer ?
#
loop_
_entity_poly.entity_id
_entity_poly.type
_entity_poly.pdbx_seq_one_letter_code
_entity_poly.pdbx_strand_id
1 'polypeptide(L)'
;MRARFGDRAPWLVETTLLRRRAAGKLGELCPNVGVSQWLFTDEALQQATAAPVARHRARRLAGRVVHDATCSIGTELAALRELAVRAVGSDIDPVRLAMARHNPAALGMEADLCRADVLHPVTRDAVVVIDPARRSNGRRRFHLADYQPGLGPLLDRYRGRDVVVKCAPGIDFEEVGRLGFEGEIEVISYRGGVREACLWSAGLAGSGIRRRASILDSGEQIGDDEPDDCGVRPAGKWIVDPDGAVVRAGLVRNYGARHGLWQLDPQIAYLSGDRLPPALRGFEVLEQLAFDERRLRQVLSALDCGAAEILVRGVAIDPDALRRRLRLRGSRPLAVVITRIGAGSLSHVTAYVCRPSR
;
A
#
# COMPACT_ATOMS: atom_id res chain seq x y z
N MET A 1 32.86 1.11 -23.67
CA MET A 1 31.47 1.09 -24.16
C MET A 1 31.24 2.00 -25.38
N ARG A 2 31.51 3.31 -25.29
CA ARG A 2 31.37 4.23 -26.46
C ARG A 2 32.16 3.77 -27.69
N ALA A 3 33.38 3.28 -27.53
CA ALA A 3 34.20 2.77 -28.66
C ALA A 3 33.55 1.57 -29.38
N ARG A 4 32.74 0.76 -28.70
CA ARG A 4 32.08 -0.43 -29.27
C ARG A 4 30.68 -0.17 -29.80
N PHE A 5 29.93 0.78 -29.20
CA PHE A 5 28.51 0.99 -29.46
C PHE A 5 28.17 2.41 -29.94
N GLY A 6 29.15 3.30 -30.06
CA GLY A 6 28.97 4.66 -30.53
C GLY A 6 27.89 5.41 -29.78
N ASP A 7 27.01 6.10 -30.50
CA ASP A 7 25.88 6.89 -29.95
C ASP A 7 24.79 6.05 -29.27
N ARG A 8 24.80 4.72 -29.43
CA ARG A 8 23.89 3.81 -28.75
C ARG A 8 24.31 3.49 -27.31
N ALA A 9 25.57 3.81 -26.93
CA ALA A 9 26.08 3.47 -25.60
C ALA A 9 25.26 4.03 -24.43
N PRO A 10 24.79 5.29 -24.42
CA PRO A 10 23.94 5.82 -23.35
C PRO A 10 22.65 5.01 -23.17
N TRP A 11 21.96 4.71 -24.26
CA TRP A 11 20.70 3.93 -24.24
C TRP A 11 20.87 2.51 -23.70
N LEU A 12 21.98 1.85 -24.06
CA LEU A 12 22.30 0.52 -23.55
C LEU A 12 22.60 0.52 -22.06
N VAL A 13 23.29 1.57 -21.57
CA VAL A 13 23.57 1.74 -20.13
C VAL A 13 22.27 1.98 -19.38
N GLU A 14 21.44 2.91 -19.82
CA GLU A 14 20.15 3.23 -19.22
C GLU A 14 19.25 1.99 -19.17
N THR A 15 19.07 1.30 -20.28
CA THR A 15 18.28 0.06 -20.35
C THR A 15 18.78 -0.98 -19.34
N THR A 16 20.10 -1.15 -19.22
CA THR A 16 20.68 -2.10 -18.27
C THR A 16 20.41 -1.71 -16.82
N LEU A 17 20.54 -0.43 -16.49
CA LEU A 17 20.26 0.09 -15.15
C LEU A 17 18.78 -0.05 -14.79
N LEU A 18 17.87 0.28 -15.72
CA LEU A 18 16.43 0.14 -15.53
C LEU A 18 16.04 -1.33 -15.30
N ARG A 19 16.59 -2.27 -16.07
CA ARG A 19 16.36 -3.71 -15.89
C ARG A 19 16.82 -4.22 -14.53
N ARG A 20 17.98 -3.77 -14.04
CA ARG A 20 18.46 -4.10 -12.69
C ARG A 20 17.52 -3.59 -11.60
N ARG A 21 17.06 -2.35 -11.73
CA ARG A 21 16.06 -1.77 -10.79
C ARG A 21 14.71 -2.50 -10.86
N ALA A 22 14.27 -2.87 -12.05
CA ALA A 22 13.04 -3.60 -12.29
C ALA A 22 13.04 -5.00 -11.67
N ALA A 23 14.18 -5.68 -11.58
CA ALA A 23 14.27 -7.02 -11.04
C ALA A 23 13.74 -7.15 -9.62
N GLY A 24 14.02 -6.20 -8.73
CA GLY A 24 13.49 -6.17 -7.35
C GLY A 24 12.01 -5.82 -7.24
N LYS A 25 11.41 -5.18 -8.24
CA LYS A 25 10.01 -4.72 -8.25
C LYS A 25 9.09 -5.65 -9.02
N LEU A 26 9.56 -6.17 -10.15
CA LEU A 26 8.78 -6.89 -11.15
C LEU A 26 9.26 -8.33 -11.40
N GLY A 27 10.41 -8.72 -10.84
CA GLY A 27 11.03 -10.03 -11.12
C GLY A 27 10.12 -11.23 -10.85
N GLU A 28 9.24 -11.11 -9.88
CA GLU A 28 8.28 -12.17 -9.57
C GLU A 28 7.22 -12.39 -10.66
N LEU A 29 6.94 -11.41 -11.54
CA LEU A 29 6.06 -11.61 -12.70
C LEU A 29 6.68 -12.58 -13.72
N CYS A 30 7.99 -12.74 -13.70
CA CYS A 30 8.77 -13.44 -14.71
C CYS A 30 9.77 -14.40 -14.05
N PRO A 31 9.33 -15.41 -13.25
CA PRO A 31 10.23 -16.21 -12.44
C PRO A 31 11.28 -16.98 -13.25
N ASN A 32 10.98 -17.36 -14.50
CA ASN A 32 11.86 -18.17 -15.33
C ASN A 32 12.74 -17.35 -16.29
N VAL A 33 12.25 -16.20 -16.75
CA VAL A 33 12.93 -15.36 -17.77
C VAL A 33 13.48 -14.08 -17.18
N GLY A 34 12.90 -13.64 -16.05
CA GLY A 34 13.18 -12.34 -15.45
C GLY A 34 12.75 -11.17 -16.32
N VAL A 35 12.94 -9.96 -15.82
CA VAL A 35 12.66 -8.71 -16.56
C VAL A 35 13.85 -8.26 -17.42
N SER A 36 14.82 -9.15 -17.67
CA SER A 36 16.05 -8.83 -18.40
C SER A 36 15.82 -8.48 -19.87
N GLN A 37 14.69 -8.89 -20.44
CA GLN A 37 14.29 -8.58 -21.80
C GLN A 37 13.30 -7.41 -21.91
N TRP A 38 12.76 -6.95 -20.80
CA TRP A 38 11.76 -5.89 -20.79
C TRP A 38 12.34 -4.53 -21.16
N LEU A 39 11.49 -3.69 -21.73
CA LEU A 39 11.78 -2.29 -22.05
C LEU A 39 11.10 -1.38 -21.03
N PHE A 40 11.78 -0.33 -20.63
CA PHE A 40 11.34 0.64 -19.65
C PHE A 40 11.73 2.05 -20.04
N THR A 41 10.92 3.04 -19.66
CA THR A 41 11.39 4.38 -19.32
C THR A 41 11.53 4.49 -17.81
N ASP A 42 12.34 5.42 -17.31
CA ASP A 42 12.49 5.64 -15.86
C ASP A 42 11.14 5.96 -15.21
N GLU A 43 10.36 6.84 -15.81
CA GLU A 43 9.02 7.21 -15.34
C GLU A 43 8.08 6.01 -15.30
N ALA A 44 7.98 5.24 -16.38
CA ALA A 44 7.09 4.08 -16.44
C ALA A 44 7.47 3.00 -15.42
N LEU A 45 8.78 2.78 -15.18
CA LEU A 45 9.24 1.86 -14.14
C LEU A 45 8.92 2.37 -12.74
N GLN A 46 9.05 3.67 -12.48
CA GLN A 46 8.67 4.25 -11.18
C GLN A 46 7.17 4.06 -10.91
N GLN A 47 6.32 4.27 -11.90
CA GLN A 47 4.86 4.16 -11.81
C GLN A 47 4.36 2.71 -11.82
N ALA A 48 5.09 1.76 -12.40
CA ALA A 48 4.67 0.36 -12.49
C ALA A 48 4.30 -0.22 -11.10
N THR A 49 3.22 -0.97 -11.05
CA THR A 49 2.81 -1.70 -9.83
C THR A 49 3.81 -2.79 -9.49
N ALA A 50 4.14 -2.97 -8.21
CA ALA A 50 4.98 -4.08 -7.76
C ALA A 50 4.31 -5.43 -8.06
N ALA A 51 5.10 -6.43 -8.45
CA ALA A 51 4.60 -7.74 -8.88
C ALA A 51 3.61 -8.41 -7.91
N PRO A 52 3.85 -8.46 -6.58
CA PRO A 52 2.90 -9.05 -5.65
C PRO A 52 1.56 -8.33 -5.61
N VAL A 53 1.56 -7.00 -5.76
CA VAL A 53 0.33 -6.20 -5.77
C VAL A 53 -0.46 -6.43 -7.07
N ALA A 54 0.21 -6.43 -8.23
CA ALA A 54 -0.42 -6.74 -9.51
C ALA A 54 -1.00 -8.17 -9.52
N ARG A 55 -0.26 -9.15 -9.00
CA ARG A 55 -0.76 -10.54 -8.85
C ARG A 55 -1.94 -10.66 -7.91
N HIS A 56 -1.95 -9.92 -6.81
CA HIS A 56 -3.08 -9.90 -5.89
C HIS A 56 -4.35 -9.45 -6.63
N ARG A 57 -4.28 -8.35 -7.37
CA ARG A 57 -5.39 -7.86 -8.20
C ARG A 57 -5.79 -8.87 -9.28
N ALA A 58 -4.83 -9.46 -9.98
CA ALA A 58 -5.08 -10.46 -11.00
C ALA A 58 -5.81 -11.70 -10.46
N ARG A 59 -5.51 -12.16 -9.23
CA ARG A 59 -6.22 -13.25 -8.57
C ARG A 59 -7.70 -12.93 -8.34
N ARG A 60 -8.03 -11.70 -7.95
CA ARG A 60 -9.43 -11.27 -7.80
C ARG A 60 -10.17 -11.18 -9.14
N LEU A 61 -9.44 -11.04 -10.25
CA LEU A 61 -9.96 -10.96 -11.61
C LEU A 61 -9.85 -12.30 -12.36
N ALA A 62 -9.48 -13.39 -11.69
CA ALA A 62 -9.35 -14.71 -12.31
C ALA A 62 -10.66 -15.16 -12.98
N GLY A 63 -10.55 -15.78 -14.15
CA GLY A 63 -11.69 -16.27 -14.92
C GLY A 63 -12.52 -15.17 -15.62
N ARG A 64 -12.07 -13.91 -15.59
CA ARG A 64 -12.74 -12.79 -16.27
C ARG A 64 -12.04 -12.40 -17.57
N VAL A 65 -12.76 -11.75 -18.47
CA VAL A 65 -12.17 -10.94 -19.55
C VAL A 65 -11.82 -9.59 -18.96
N VAL A 66 -10.57 -9.17 -19.08
CA VAL A 66 -10.06 -7.94 -18.43
C VAL A 66 -9.47 -6.99 -19.47
N HIS A 67 -9.83 -5.72 -19.37
CA HIS A 67 -9.25 -4.64 -20.15
C HIS A 67 -8.44 -3.70 -19.22
N ASP A 68 -7.14 -3.71 -19.35
CA ASP A 68 -6.27 -2.69 -18.73
C ASP A 68 -6.28 -1.45 -19.62
N ALA A 69 -7.09 -0.46 -19.24
CA ALA A 69 -7.34 0.74 -20.06
C ALA A 69 -6.24 1.82 -19.94
N THR A 70 -5.22 1.55 -19.12
CA THR A 70 -4.03 2.39 -18.92
C THR A 70 -2.79 1.50 -18.80
N CYS A 71 -2.61 0.59 -19.77
CA CYS A 71 -1.70 -0.55 -19.63
C CYS A 71 -0.21 -0.20 -19.54
N SER A 72 0.16 1.03 -19.87
CA SER A 72 1.55 1.52 -19.77
C SER A 72 2.54 0.52 -20.38
N ILE A 73 3.44 -0.05 -19.59
CA ILE A 73 4.46 -1.02 -20.02
C ILE A 73 4.00 -2.48 -19.95
N GLY A 74 2.70 -2.74 -19.67
CA GLY A 74 2.13 -4.09 -19.67
C GLY A 74 2.29 -4.88 -18.36
N THR A 75 2.52 -4.23 -17.22
CA THR A 75 2.72 -4.91 -15.93
C THR A 75 1.47 -5.68 -15.48
N GLU A 76 0.28 -5.06 -15.58
CA GLU A 76 -0.99 -5.71 -15.24
C GLU A 76 -1.29 -6.85 -16.23
N LEU A 77 -1.05 -6.64 -17.53
CA LEU A 77 -1.23 -7.67 -18.55
C LEU A 77 -0.39 -8.91 -18.24
N ALA A 78 0.87 -8.71 -17.85
CA ALA A 78 1.76 -9.80 -17.45
C ALA A 78 1.27 -10.53 -16.19
N ALA A 79 0.66 -9.83 -15.22
CA ALA A 79 0.08 -10.45 -14.03
C ALA A 79 -1.20 -11.25 -14.35
N LEU A 80 -1.98 -10.80 -15.33
CA LEU A 80 -3.25 -11.42 -15.74
C LEU A 80 -3.07 -12.66 -16.62
N ARG A 81 -1.91 -12.87 -17.23
CA ARG A 81 -1.65 -13.86 -18.30
C ARG A 81 -2.17 -15.29 -18.03
N GLU A 82 -2.06 -15.75 -16.78
CA GLU A 82 -2.42 -17.13 -16.39
C GLU A 82 -3.78 -17.21 -15.70
N LEU A 83 -4.40 -16.10 -15.43
CA LEU A 83 -5.57 -15.99 -14.57
C LEU A 83 -6.80 -15.47 -15.29
N ALA A 84 -6.62 -14.51 -16.21
CA ALA A 84 -7.72 -13.98 -17.02
C ALA A 84 -8.05 -14.92 -18.19
N VAL A 85 -9.32 -14.95 -18.58
CA VAL A 85 -9.77 -15.64 -19.83
C VAL A 85 -9.18 -14.96 -21.07
N ARG A 86 -9.14 -13.63 -21.04
CA ARG A 86 -8.53 -12.78 -22.05
C ARG A 86 -8.10 -11.47 -21.41
N ALA A 87 -6.94 -10.96 -21.79
CA ALA A 87 -6.45 -9.64 -21.38
C ALA A 87 -6.31 -8.73 -22.61
N VAL A 88 -6.92 -7.55 -22.53
CA VAL A 88 -6.80 -6.49 -23.54
C VAL A 88 -6.08 -5.31 -22.88
N GLY A 89 -5.20 -4.63 -23.59
CA GLY A 89 -4.53 -3.43 -23.12
C GLY A 89 -4.80 -2.23 -24.00
N SER A 90 -4.97 -1.06 -23.41
CA SER A 90 -4.92 0.20 -24.14
C SER A 90 -4.15 1.28 -23.38
N ASP A 91 -3.55 2.18 -24.14
CA ASP A 91 -2.90 3.37 -23.59
C ASP A 91 -2.97 4.49 -24.64
N ILE A 92 -2.94 5.72 -24.22
CA ILE A 92 -2.92 6.87 -25.12
C ILE A 92 -1.50 7.09 -25.72
N ASP A 93 -0.46 6.70 -24.97
CA ASP A 93 0.95 6.87 -25.33
C ASP A 93 1.43 5.73 -26.23
N PRO A 94 1.81 6.01 -27.50
CA PRO A 94 2.26 4.98 -28.42
C PRO A 94 3.59 4.33 -28.02
N VAL A 95 4.45 5.02 -27.27
CA VAL A 95 5.74 4.46 -26.79
C VAL A 95 5.46 3.44 -25.68
N ARG A 96 4.57 3.76 -24.75
CA ARG A 96 4.12 2.83 -23.71
C ARG A 96 3.45 1.60 -24.32
N LEU A 97 2.61 1.77 -25.34
CA LEU A 97 2.02 0.64 -26.07
C LEU A 97 3.04 -0.24 -26.77
N ALA A 98 4.08 0.33 -27.36
CA ALA A 98 5.16 -0.46 -27.94
C ALA A 98 5.89 -1.31 -26.87
N MET A 99 6.10 -0.76 -25.69
CA MET A 99 6.64 -1.50 -24.54
C MET A 99 5.66 -2.56 -24.04
N ALA A 100 4.35 -2.24 -23.93
CA ALA A 100 3.30 -3.18 -23.54
C ALA A 100 3.14 -4.33 -24.54
N ARG A 101 3.50 -4.15 -25.79
CA ARG A 101 3.57 -5.23 -26.77
C ARG A 101 4.80 -6.11 -26.58
N HIS A 102 5.94 -5.48 -26.36
CA HIS A 102 7.23 -6.18 -26.25
C HIS A 102 7.34 -6.97 -24.93
N ASN A 103 6.97 -6.36 -23.81
CA ASN A 103 7.22 -6.93 -22.49
C ASN A 103 6.45 -8.23 -22.21
N PRO A 104 5.12 -8.33 -22.43
CA PRO A 104 4.40 -9.61 -22.33
C PRO A 104 4.87 -10.62 -23.38
N ALA A 105 5.22 -10.19 -24.61
CA ALA A 105 5.73 -11.09 -25.65
C ALA A 105 7.05 -11.77 -25.23
N ALA A 106 7.91 -11.09 -24.47
CA ALA A 106 9.11 -11.68 -23.88
C ALA A 106 8.80 -12.82 -22.88
N LEU A 107 7.54 -12.96 -22.44
CA LEU A 107 7.03 -14.04 -21.60
C LEU A 107 6.24 -15.10 -22.42
N GLY A 108 6.27 -15.02 -23.75
CA GLY A 108 5.47 -15.88 -24.61
C GLY A 108 3.98 -15.56 -24.62
N MET A 109 3.60 -14.32 -24.26
CA MET A 109 2.21 -13.87 -24.19
C MET A 109 1.89 -12.94 -25.35
N GLU A 110 0.83 -13.24 -26.10
CA GLU A 110 0.21 -12.28 -27.01
C GLU A 110 -0.81 -11.45 -26.26
N ALA A 111 -0.75 -10.13 -26.38
CA ALA A 111 -1.71 -9.20 -25.81
C ALA A 111 -2.43 -8.44 -26.92
N ASP A 112 -3.76 -8.41 -26.86
CA ASP A 112 -4.58 -7.55 -27.72
C ASP A 112 -4.37 -6.09 -27.27
N LEU A 113 -3.77 -5.27 -28.11
CA LEU A 113 -3.46 -3.90 -27.79
C LEU A 113 -4.08 -2.91 -28.77
N CYS A 114 -4.61 -1.81 -28.26
CA CYS A 114 -5.07 -0.69 -29.08
C CYS A 114 -4.66 0.65 -28.46
N ARG A 115 -4.53 1.67 -29.31
CA ARG A 115 -4.34 3.04 -28.83
C ARG A 115 -5.70 3.66 -28.55
N ALA A 116 -5.95 4.04 -27.29
CA ALA A 116 -7.21 4.66 -26.91
C ALA A 116 -7.03 5.58 -25.70
N ASP A 117 -7.88 6.59 -25.61
CA ASP A 117 -8.09 7.38 -24.40
C ASP A 117 -9.03 6.61 -23.47
N VAL A 118 -8.69 6.49 -22.19
CA VAL A 118 -9.49 5.80 -21.18
C VAL A 118 -10.93 6.32 -21.07
N LEU A 119 -11.20 7.58 -21.39
CA LEU A 119 -12.55 8.12 -21.44
C LEU A 119 -13.37 7.64 -22.67
N HIS A 120 -12.76 6.89 -23.58
CA HIS A 120 -13.42 6.28 -24.77
C HIS A 120 -13.32 4.78 -24.71
N PRO A 121 -14.23 4.07 -23.99
CA PRO A 121 -14.18 2.64 -23.82
C PRO A 121 -14.16 1.87 -25.14
N VAL A 122 -13.19 0.97 -25.31
CA VAL A 122 -13.00 0.14 -26.52
C VAL A 122 -13.47 -1.31 -26.33
N THR A 123 -13.88 -1.68 -25.12
CA THR A 123 -14.47 -2.99 -24.80
C THR A 123 -15.87 -2.81 -24.22
N ARG A 124 -16.74 -3.84 -24.37
CA ARG A 124 -18.12 -3.81 -23.85
C ARG A 124 -18.26 -4.64 -22.57
N ASP A 125 -17.88 -5.90 -22.60
CA ASP A 125 -18.20 -6.90 -21.54
C ASP A 125 -16.98 -7.28 -20.69
N ALA A 126 -15.86 -6.55 -20.81
CA ALA A 126 -14.67 -6.75 -19.99
C ALA A 126 -14.76 -5.99 -18.67
N VAL A 127 -14.19 -6.55 -17.61
CA VAL A 127 -13.81 -5.79 -16.41
C VAL A 127 -12.72 -4.80 -16.79
N VAL A 128 -12.87 -3.54 -16.43
CA VAL A 128 -11.91 -2.51 -16.81
C VAL A 128 -11.02 -2.14 -15.63
N VAL A 129 -9.71 -2.27 -15.79
CA VAL A 129 -8.70 -1.81 -14.83
C VAL A 129 -8.18 -0.45 -15.29
N ILE A 130 -8.14 0.52 -14.40
CA ILE A 130 -7.75 1.90 -14.71
C ILE A 130 -6.73 2.38 -13.66
N ASP A 131 -5.60 2.89 -14.12
CA ASP A 131 -4.58 3.57 -13.28
C ASP A 131 -4.41 5.01 -13.79
N PRO A 132 -5.29 5.93 -13.36
CA PRO A 132 -5.23 7.30 -13.84
C PRO A 132 -3.96 7.98 -13.35
N ALA A 133 -3.26 8.69 -14.25
CA ALA A 133 -2.07 9.43 -13.92
C ALA A 133 -2.37 10.51 -12.86
N ARG A 134 -1.38 10.86 -12.04
CA ARG A 134 -1.49 11.93 -11.05
C ARG A 134 -0.66 13.12 -11.47
N ARG A 135 -1.23 14.34 -11.39
CA ARG A 135 -0.46 15.57 -11.59
C ARG A 135 0.51 15.76 -10.43
N SER A 136 1.80 15.77 -10.70
CA SER A 136 2.83 16.06 -9.71
C SER A 136 3.14 17.56 -9.67
N ASN A 137 2.33 18.36 -8.97
CA ASN A 137 2.65 19.78 -8.69
C ASN A 137 3.49 19.93 -7.39
N GLY A 138 4.38 18.97 -7.10
CA GLY A 138 5.33 19.07 -5.98
C GLY A 138 4.74 19.07 -4.57
N ARG A 139 3.41 19.09 -4.39
CA ARG A 139 2.71 19.00 -3.11
C ARG A 139 1.92 17.71 -3.02
N ARG A 140 2.19 16.91 -2.00
CA ARG A 140 1.46 15.67 -1.67
C ARG A 140 0.04 15.99 -1.15
N ARG A 141 -0.83 16.57 -1.98
CA ARG A 141 -2.25 16.66 -1.72
C ARG A 141 -2.94 15.60 -2.57
N PHE A 142 -3.69 14.71 -1.92
CA PHE A 142 -4.38 13.59 -2.56
C PHE A 142 -5.84 13.98 -2.87
N HIS A 143 -6.03 15.07 -3.64
CA HIS A 143 -7.37 15.44 -4.09
C HIS A 143 -7.77 14.60 -5.30
N LEU A 144 -9.05 14.22 -5.38
CA LEU A 144 -9.60 13.45 -6.50
C LEU A 144 -9.50 14.22 -7.83
N ALA A 145 -9.42 15.55 -7.77
CA ALA A 145 -9.20 16.43 -8.92
C ALA A 145 -7.77 16.37 -9.50
N ASP A 146 -6.80 15.82 -8.75
CA ASP A 146 -5.40 15.72 -9.19
C ASP A 146 -5.15 14.54 -10.14
N TYR A 147 -6.15 13.66 -10.32
CA TYR A 147 -6.06 12.56 -11.28
C TYR A 147 -6.30 13.04 -12.72
N GLN A 148 -5.66 12.37 -13.68
CA GLN A 148 -5.82 12.60 -15.12
C GLN A 148 -6.15 11.30 -15.86
N PRO A 149 -7.39 11.16 -16.38
CA PRO A 149 -8.54 12.06 -16.14
C PRO A 149 -9.00 12.05 -14.69
N GLY A 150 -9.75 13.07 -14.27
CA GLY A 150 -10.32 13.18 -12.93
C GLY A 150 -11.20 11.98 -12.59
N LEU A 151 -11.25 11.61 -11.30
CA LEU A 151 -11.95 10.40 -10.87
C LEU A 151 -13.46 10.46 -11.13
N GLY A 152 -14.11 11.63 -10.94
CA GLY A 152 -15.55 11.80 -11.22
C GLY A 152 -15.90 11.47 -12.68
N PRO A 153 -15.29 12.12 -13.68
CA PRO A 153 -15.50 11.77 -15.09
C PRO A 153 -15.23 10.30 -15.45
N LEU A 154 -14.23 9.66 -14.79
CA LEU A 154 -13.97 8.23 -14.97
C LEU A 154 -15.14 7.39 -14.46
N LEU A 155 -15.56 7.60 -13.22
CA LEU A 155 -16.66 6.84 -12.62
C LEU A 155 -17.96 7.01 -13.38
N ASP A 156 -18.25 8.25 -13.86
CA ASP A 156 -19.42 8.50 -14.70
C ASP A 156 -19.35 7.78 -16.03
N ARG A 157 -18.17 7.76 -16.68
CA ARG A 157 -17.97 7.09 -17.96
C ARG A 157 -18.17 5.58 -17.91
N TYR A 158 -17.78 4.97 -16.79
CA TYR A 158 -17.88 3.51 -16.58
C TYR A 158 -19.04 3.10 -15.69
N ARG A 159 -20.02 4.01 -15.45
CA ARG A 159 -21.22 3.71 -14.66
C ARG A 159 -21.94 2.46 -15.19
N GLY A 160 -22.29 1.55 -14.28
CA GLY A 160 -22.95 0.29 -14.63
C GLY A 160 -22.05 -0.79 -15.24
N ARG A 161 -20.72 -0.56 -15.25
CA ARG A 161 -19.72 -1.56 -15.68
C ARG A 161 -18.88 -2.01 -14.51
N ASP A 162 -18.34 -3.23 -14.63
CA ASP A 162 -17.33 -3.71 -13.69
C ASP A 162 -16.00 -3.00 -13.91
N VAL A 163 -15.56 -2.24 -12.90
CA VAL A 163 -14.32 -1.47 -12.96
C VAL A 163 -13.47 -1.63 -11.70
N VAL A 164 -12.17 -1.55 -11.87
CA VAL A 164 -11.17 -1.44 -10.81
C VAL A 164 -10.37 -0.17 -11.06
N VAL A 165 -10.45 0.80 -10.15
CA VAL A 165 -9.68 2.04 -10.28
C VAL A 165 -8.57 2.08 -9.23
N LYS A 166 -7.33 2.17 -9.68
CA LYS A 166 -6.15 2.29 -8.81
C LYS A 166 -6.04 3.73 -8.32
N CYS A 167 -5.85 3.86 -7.03
CA CYS A 167 -5.79 5.16 -6.37
C CYS A 167 -4.57 5.27 -5.44
N ALA A 168 -4.24 6.50 -5.06
CA ALA A 168 -3.24 6.74 -4.03
C ALA A 168 -3.69 6.14 -2.69
N PRO A 169 -2.77 5.64 -1.86
CA PRO A 169 -3.10 5.17 -0.51
C PRO A 169 -3.76 6.23 0.36
N GLY A 170 -3.56 7.50 0.02
CA GLY A 170 -4.09 8.65 0.77
C GLY A 170 -5.44 9.17 0.29
N ILE A 171 -6.14 8.45 -0.59
CA ILE A 171 -7.45 8.86 -1.09
C ILE A 171 -8.47 9.04 0.04
N ASP A 172 -9.28 10.08 -0.06
CA ASP A 172 -10.37 10.34 0.89
C ASP A 172 -11.59 9.49 0.51
N PHE A 173 -11.97 8.56 1.38
CA PHE A 173 -13.07 7.61 1.16
C PHE A 173 -14.43 8.31 1.17
N GLU A 174 -14.59 9.39 1.97
CA GLU A 174 -15.84 10.16 1.98
C GLU A 174 -15.99 10.94 0.68
N GLU A 175 -14.90 11.49 0.16
CA GLU A 175 -14.91 12.20 -1.13
C GLU A 175 -15.24 11.23 -2.28
N VAL A 176 -14.71 10.00 -2.25
CA VAL A 176 -15.09 8.93 -3.21
C VAL A 176 -16.58 8.61 -3.12
N GLY A 177 -17.13 8.50 -1.91
CA GLY A 177 -18.56 8.28 -1.70
C GLY A 177 -19.43 9.43 -2.26
N ARG A 178 -18.96 10.68 -2.11
CA ARG A 178 -19.66 11.87 -2.68
C ARG A 178 -19.70 11.87 -4.20
N LEU A 179 -18.77 11.18 -4.88
CA LEU A 179 -18.82 10.97 -6.33
C LEU A 179 -19.83 9.89 -6.74
N GLY A 180 -20.58 9.32 -5.80
CA GLY A 180 -21.56 8.25 -6.07
C GLY A 180 -20.93 6.89 -6.38
N PHE A 181 -19.69 6.64 -5.93
CA PHE A 181 -19.08 5.34 -6.08
C PHE A 181 -19.74 4.33 -5.13
N GLU A 182 -20.22 3.25 -5.72
CA GLU A 182 -20.75 2.09 -4.99
C GLU A 182 -19.83 0.89 -5.21
N GLY A 183 -19.38 0.28 -4.10
CA GLY A 183 -18.47 -0.85 -4.17
C GLY A 183 -17.53 -0.93 -2.96
N GLU A 184 -16.40 -1.60 -3.15
CA GLU A 184 -15.41 -1.85 -2.12
C GLU A 184 -14.17 -0.97 -2.35
N ILE A 185 -13.64 -0.38 -1.28
CA ILE A 185 -12.33 0.28 -1.27
C ILE A 185 -11.34 -0.64 -0.56
N GLU A 186 -10.40 -1.19 -1.30
CA GLU A 186 -9.35 -2.03 -0.78
C GLU A 186 -8.05 -1.25 -0.62
N VAL A 187 -7.45 -1.30 0.58
CA VAL A 187 -6.10 -0.75 0.83
C VAL A 187 -5.11 -1.90 0.92
N ILE A 188 -4.02 -1.80 0.17
CA ILE A 188 -3.04 -2.88 0.02
C ILE A 188 -1.69 -2.45 0.59
N SER A 189 -1.12 -3.27 1.48
CA SER A 189 0.26 -3.13 1.95
C SER A 189 1.16 -4.26 1.45
N TYR A 190 2.43 -3.93 1.27
CA TYR A 190 3.49 -4.87 0.91
C TYR A 190 4.84 -4.36 1.40
N ARG A 191 5.66 -5.23 1.99
CA ARG A 191 6.94 -4.91 2.62
C ARG A 191 6.80 -3.79 3.64
N GLY A 192 5.83 -3.95 4.55
CA GLY A 192 5.56 -3.04 5.65
C GLY A 192 5.10 -1.64 5.24
N GLY A 193 4.73 -1.41 3.99
CA GLY A 193 4.25 -0.10 3.53
C GLY A 193 2.97 -0.18 2.70
N VAL A 194 2.07 0.78 2.90
CA VAL A 194 0.86 0.90 2.07
C VAL A 194 1.27 1.29 0.65
N ARG A 195 0.81 0.53 -0.34
CA ARG A 195 1.19 0.68 -1.74
C ARG A 195 0.16 1.44 -2.55
N GLU A 196 -1.10 1.06 -2.41
CA GLU A 196 -2.19 1.65 -3.16
C GLU A 196 -3.54 1.44 -2.46
N ALA A 197 -4.54 2.17 -2.90
CA ALA A 197 -5.94 1.84 -2.71
C ALA A 197 -6.56 1.47 -4.07
N CYS A 198 -7.50 0.54 -4.08
CA CYS A 198 -8.26 0.15 -5.26
C CYS A 198 -9.74 0.32 -5.00
N LEU A 199 -10.44 0.95 -5.95
CA LEU A 199 -11.90 1.01 -5.98
C LEU A 199 -12.39 -0.17 -6.81
N TRP A 200 -13.14 -1.07 -6.24
CA TRP A 200 -13.76 -2.23 -6.88
C TRP A 200 -15.26 -1.95 -7.01
N SER A 201 -15.79 -1.89 -8.22
CA SER A 201 -17.23 -1.69 -8.44
C SER A 201 -18.08 -2.75 -7.72
N ALA A 202 -19.36 -2.47 -7.52
CA ALA A 202 -20.27 -3.34 -6.77
C ALA A 202 -20.30 -4.78 -7.28
N GLY A 203 -20.18 -5.00 -8.61
CA GLY A 203 -20.13 -6.35 -9.21
C GLY A 203 -18.83 -7.12 -8.93
N LEU A 204 -17.79 -6.46 -8.40
CA LEU A 204 -16.49 -7.03 -8.06
C LEU A 204 -16.22 -7.02 -6.55
N ALA A 205 -17.02 -6.29 -5.79
CA ALA A 205 -16.90 -6.17 -4.34
C ALA A 205 -17.23 -7.52 -3.66
N GLY A 206 -16.61 -7.76 -2.51
CA GLY A 206 -17.03 -8.84 -1.62
C GLY A 206 -18.45 -8.59 -1.10
N SER A 207 -19.23 -9.67 -0.90
CA SER A 207 -20.60 -9.55 -0.38
C SER A 207 -20.61 -8.81 0.97
N GLY A 208 -21.28 -7.65 1.03
CA GLY A 208 -21.39 -6.83 2.24
C GLY A 208 -20.15 -6.00 2.58
N ILE A 209 -19.06 -6.12 1.80
CA ILE A 209 -17.80 -5.44 2.10
C ILE A 209 -17.73 -4.10 1.37
N ARG A 210 -17.52 -3.03 2.12
CA ARG A 210 -17.25 -1.68 1.58
C ARG A 210 -15.79 -1.27 1.76
N ARG A 211 -15.10 -1.78 2.77
CA ARG A 211 -13.70 -1.48 3.07
C ARG A 211 -12.95 -2.77 3.34
N ARG A 212 -11.77 -2.90 2.75
CA ARG A 212 -10.87 -4.02 2.95
C ARG A 212 -9.44 -3.54 3.15
N ALA A 213 -8.73 -4.20 4.04
CA ALA A 213 -7.28 -4.13 4.13
C ALA A 213 -6.68 -5.48 3.72
N SER A 214 -5.68 -5.45 2.84
CA SER A 214 -4.95 -6.64 2.36
C SER A 214 -3.46 -6.47 2.68
N ILE A 215 -2.94 -7.31 3.56
CA ILE A 215 -1.54 -7.32 4.01
C ILE A 215 -0.83 -8.44 3.25
N LEU A 216 -0.14 -8.12 2.16
CA LEU A 216 0.42 -9.14 1.27
C LEU A 216 1.58 -9.93 1.88
N ASP A 217 2.29 -9.36 2.85
CA ASP A 217 3.41 -10.03 3.51
C ASP A 217 2.96 -11.22 4.37
N SER A 218 1.80 -11.13 5.00
CA SER A 218 1.19 -12.21 5.80
C SER A 218 0.12 -12.98 5.04
N GLY A 219 -0.40 -12.44 3.94
CA GLY A 219 -1.58 -12.95 3.23
C GLY A 219 -2.89 -12.64 3.95
N GLU A 220 -2.88 -11.85 5.02
CA GLU A 220 -4.07 -11.52 5.79
C GLU A 220 -4.93 -10.48 5.09
N GLN A 221 -6.23 -10.70 5.11
CA GLN A 221 -7.24 -9.74 4.66
C GLN A 221 -8.27 -9.54 5.76
N ILE A 222 -8.76 -8.30 5.91
CA ILE A 222 -9.80 -7.95 6.85
C ILE A 222 -10.79 -7.00 6.18
N GLY A 223 -12.07 -7.23 6.39
CA GLY A 223 -13.17 -6.43 5.85
C GLY A 223 -13.98 -5.75 6.96
N ASP A 224 -14.82 -4.80 6.58
CA ASP A 224 -15.78 -4.14 7.47
C ASP A 224 -17.07 -4.95 7.70
N ASP A 225 -17.17 -6.14 7.10
CA ASP A 225 -18.18 -7.16 7.37
C ASP A 225 -17.86 -7.99 8.64
N GLU A 226 -16.64 -7.86 9.18
CA GLU A 226 -16.21 -8.55 10.38
C GLU A 226 -16.59 -7.78 11.66
N PRO A 227 -16.70 -8.49 12.82
CA PRO A 227 -16.98 -7.84 14.10
C PRO A 227 -16.06 -6.67 14.41
N ASP A 228 -16.59 -5.60 14.98
CA ASP A 228 -15.85 -4.39 15.38
C ASP A 228 -15.99 -4.10 16.89
N ASP A 229 -16.33 -5.09 17.67
CA ASP A 229 -16.56 -5.02 19.11
C ASP A 229 -15.29 -4.88 19.97
N CYS A 230 -14.18 -4.46 19.32
CA CYS A 230 -12.93 -4.14 19.98
C CYS A 230 -13.13 -3.06 21.07
N GLY A 231 -12.88 -3.44 22.30
CA GLY A 231 -12.98 -2.54 23.46
C GLY A 231 -11.87 -1.50 23.52
N VAL A 232 -12.00 -0.55 24.47
CA VAL A 232 -10.94 0.43 24.81
C VAL A 232 -10.55 0.20 26.27
N ARG A 233 -9.27 -0.03 26.54
CA ARG A 233 -8.74 -0.33 27.89
C ARG A 233 -7.31 0.24 28.05
N PRO A 234 -6.81 0.40 29.28
CA PRO A 234 -5.40 0.67 29.54
C PRO A 234 -4.48 -0.38 28.88
N ALA A 235 -3.21 -0.04 28.74
CA ALA A 235 -2.23 -0.96 28.16
C ALA A 235 -2.15 -2.26 28.98
N GLY A 236 -2.23 -3.39 28.29
CA GLY A 236 -1.89 -4.70 28.81
C GLY A 236 -0.39 -4.98 28.65
N LYS A 237 -0.03 -6.24 28.65
CA LYS A 237 1.39 -6.66 28.54
C LYS A 237 2.02 -6.30 27.19
N TRP A 238 1.25 -6.24 26.12
CA TRP A 238 1.74 -6.03 24.77
C TRP A 238 1.06 -4.84 24.10
N ILE A 239 1.82 -4.06 23.35
CA ILE A 239 1.30 -3.09 22.39
C ILE A 239 1.55 -3.65 20.99
N VAL A 240 0.55 -3.52 20.11
CA VAL A 240 0.62 -3.90 18.70
C VAL A 240 0.36 -2.67 17.85
N ASP A 241 1.22 -2.44 16.87
CA ASP A 241 1.03 -1.42 15.84
C ASP A 241 0.44 -2.10 14.59
N PRO A 242 -0.86 -1.94 14.31
CA PRO A 242 -1.48 -2.56 13.14
C PRO A 242 -0.84 -2.10 11.84
N ASP A 243 -0.88 -2.98 10.83
CA ASP A 243 -0.39 -2.64 9.50
C ASP A 243 -1.05 -1.36 8.95
N GLY A 244 -0.28 -0.60 8.19
CA GLY A 244 -0.75 0.66 7.62
C GLY A 244 -2.01 0.51 6.76
N ALA A 245 -2.23 -0.63 6.10
CA ALA A 245 -3.45 -0.89 5.33
C ALA A 245 -4.68 -0.98 6.24
N VAL A 246 -4.57 -1.65 7.39
CA VAL A 246 -5.64 -1.75 8.40
C VAL A 246 -6.01 -0.37 8.93
N VAL A 247 -4.98 0.41 9.29
CA VAL A 247 -5.17 1.78 9.80
C VAL A 247 -5.83 2.66 8.75
N ARG A 248 -5.35 2.59 7.50
CA ARG A 248 -5.83 3.43 6.41
C ARG A 248 -7.23 3.06 5.95
N ALA A 249 -7.58 1.78 5.96
CA ALA A 249 -8.93 1.31 5.67
C ALA A 249 -9.93 1.62 6.80
N GLY A 250 -9.45 2.08 7.97
CA GLY A 250 -10.30 2.35 9.15
C GLY A 250 -10.81 1.07 9.83
N LEU A 251 -10.04 -0.03 9.73
CA LEU A 251 -10.44 -1.36 10.20
C LEU A 251 -9.70 -1.79 11.49
N VAL A 252 -9.19 -0.81 12.26
CA VAL A 252 -8.43 -1.09 13.50
C VAL A 252 -9.27 -1.86 14.50
N ARG A 253 -10.57 -1.54 14.62
CA ARG A 253 -11.48 -2.22 15.56
C ARG A 253 -11.76 -3.65 15.14
N ASN A 254 -12.05 -3.87 13.84
CA ASN A 254 -12.26 -5.21 13.29
C ASN A 254 -10.99 -6.07 13.45
N TYR A 255 -9.82 -5.49 13.18
CA TYR A 255 -8.53 -6.16 13.40
C TYR A 255 -8.29 -6.49 14.87
N GLY A 256 -8.61 -5.56 15.78
CA GLY A 256 -8.53 -5.78 17.22
C GLY A 256 -9.46 -6.90 17.70
N ALA A 257 -10.72 -6.89 17.26
CA ALA A 257 -11.71 -7.93 17.59
C ALA A 257 -11.23 -9.32 17.10
N ARG A 258 -10.81 -9.43 15.84
CA ARG A 258 -10.28 -10.69 15.27
C ARG A 258 -9.14 -11.28 16.08
N HIS A 259 -8.24 -10.44 16.57
CA HIS A 259 -7.03 -10.87 17.29
C HIS A 259 -7.19 -10.87 18.82
N GLY A 260 -8.38 -10.58 19.37
CA GLY A 260 -8.63 -10.52 20.81
C GLY A 260 -7.84 -9.40 21.50
N LEU A 261 -7.59 -8.31 20.78
CA LEU A 261 -6.92 -7.11 21.27
C LEU A 261 -7.92 -5.99 21.54
N TRP A 262 -7.49 -4.96 22.25
CA TRP A 262 -8.27 -3.75 22.49
C TRP A 262 -7.49 -2.49 22.12
N GLN A 263 -8.18 -1.38 21.86
CA GLN A 263 -7.54 -0.09 21.59
C GLN A 263 -7.05 0.56 22.88
N LEU A 264 -5.94 1.28 22.82
CA LEU A 264 -5.47 2.15 23.91
C LEU A 264 -6.32 3.42 24.03
N ASP A 265 -6.82 3.90 22.90
CA ASP A 265 -7.66 5.10 22.79
C ASP A 265 -8.53 4.99 21.52
N PRO A 266 -9.80 5.45 21.52
CA PRO A 266 -10.69 5.33 20.35
C PRO A 266 -10.16 6.01 19.08
N GLN A 267 -9.32 7.05 19.24
CA GLN A 267 -8.76 7.83 18.12
C GLN A 267 -7.34 7.44 17.75
N ILE A 268 -6.77 6.44 18.43
CA ILE A 268 -5.38 6.00 18.23
C ILE A 268 -5.37 4.55 17.73
N ALA A 269 -4.63 4.31 16.69
CA ALA A 269 -4.59 3.00 16.04
C ALA A 269 -3.68 1.96 16.76
N TYR A 270 -3.14 2.28 17.94
CA TYR A 270 -2.43 1.26 18.74
C TYR A 270 -3.41 0.33 19.42
N LEU A 271 -3.14 -0.97 19.27
CA LEU A 271 -3.84 -2.04 19.96
C LEU A 271 -2.99 -2.57 21.11
N SER A 272 -3.66 -3.22 22.07
CA SER A 272 -3.00 -3.82 23.22
C SER A 272 -3.63 -5.15 23.59
N GLY A 273 -2.91 -5.98 24.32
CA GLY A 273 -3.38 -7.27 24.82
C GLY A 273 -2.46 -7.85 25.88
N ASP A 274 -2.98 -8.83 26.64
CA ASP A 274 -2.19 -9.56 27.64
C ASP A 274 -1.34 -10.66 27.00
N ARG A 275 -1.71 -11.05 25.78
CA ARG A 275 -0.97 -12.05 24.98
C ARG A 275 -0.74 -11.46 23.59
N LEU A 276 0.44 -11.74 23.03
CA LEU A 276 0.75 -11.40 21.65
C LEU A 276 0.18 -12.50 20.74
N PRO A 277 -0.74 -12.18 19.80
CA PRO A 277 -1.22 -13.16 18.84
C PRO A 277 -0.08 -13.73 17.99
N PRO A 278 -0.14 -15.02 17.61
CA PRO A 278 0.85 -15.62 16.72
C PRO A 278 1.01 -14.82 15.43
N ALA A 279 2.23 -14.77 14.92
CA ALA A 279 2.62 -14.03 13.71
C ALA A 279 2.57 -12.50 13.79
N LEU A 280 1.96 -11.88 14.80
CA LEU A 280 2.02 -10.44 14.96
C LEU A 280 3.35 -9.98 15.56
N ARG A 281 3.80 -8.81 15.12
CA ARG A 281 4.86 -8.07 15.79
C ARG A 281 4.27 -7.27 16.93
N GLY A 282 4.83 -7.41 18.13
CA GLY A 282 4.38 -6.67 19.31
C GLY A 282 5.54 -6.10 20.09
N PHE A 283 5.19 -5.23 21.03
CA PHE A 283 6.08 -4.50 21.92
C PHE A 283 5.69 -4.83 23.37
N GLU A 284 6.48 -5.65 24.05
CA GLU A 284 6.24 -5.99 25.46
C GLU A 284 6.46 -4.78 26.34
N VAL A 285 5.45 -4.33 27.05
CA VAL A 285 5.52 -3.15 27.91
C VAL A 285 6.38 -3.48 29.14
N LEU A 286 7.47 -2.75 29.32
CA LEU A 286 8.37 -2.82 30.48
C LEU A 286 8.05 -1.72 31.47
N GLU A 287 7.82 -0.50 30.98
CA GLU A 287 7.52 0.69 31.79
C GLU A 287 6.51 1.58 31.07
N GLN A 288 5.62 2.21 31.85
CA GLN A 288 4.70 3.24 31.39
C GLN A 288 4.93 4.52 32.18
N LEU A 289 5.02 5.66 31.49
CA LEU A 289 5.24 6.96 32.13
C LEU A 289 4.50 8.08 31.39
N ALA A 290 4.14 9.14 32.11
CA ALA A 290 3.80 10.40 31.45
C ALA A 290 5.01 10.88 30.65
N PHE A 291 4.80 11.30 29.40
CA PHE A 291 5.93 11.66 28.52
C PHE A 291 6.67 12.89 29.05
N ASP A 292 7.91 12.68 29.43
CA ASP A 292 8.93 13.68 29.73
C ASP A 292 10.29 13.17 29.24
N GLU A 293 11.00 13.96 28.46
CA GLU A 293 12.27 13.51 27.83
C GLU A 293 13.35 13.14 28.86
N ARG A 294 13.43 13.86 29.96
CA ARG A 294 14.41 13.60 31.01
C ARG A 294 14.13 12.28 31.72
N ARG A 295 12.87 12.07 32.10
CA ARG A 295 12.43 10.83 32.74
C ARG A 295 12.55 9.65 31.80
N LEU A 296 12.16 9.80 30.54
CA LEU A 296 12.32 8.77 29.52
C LEU A 296 13.79 8.35 29.37
N ARG A 297 14.70 9.31 29.30
CA ARG A 297 16.15 9.03 29.23
C ARG A 297 16.64 8.28 30.46
N GLN A 298 16.18 8.62 31.67
CA GLN A 298 16.54 7.92 32.90
C GLN A 298 16.08 6.46 32.87
N VAL A 299 14.83 6.20 32.47
CA VAL A 299 14.29 4.85 32.36
C VAL A 299 15.05 4.04 31.30
N LEU A 300 15.31 4.60 30.13
CA LEU A 300 16.06 3.92 29.07
C LEU A 300 17.50 3.60 29.49
N SER A 301 18.14 4.52 30.23
CA SER A 301 19.48 4.29 30.80
C SER A 301 19.48 3.17 31.84
N ALA A 302 18.49 3.15 32.74
CA ALA A 302 18.34 2.09 33.75
C ALA A 302 18.10 0.71 33.13
N LEU A 303 17.47 0.66 31.96
CA LEU A 303 17.22 -0.58 31.19
C LEU A 303 18.37 -0.93 30.23
N ASP A 304 19.51 -0.24 30.31
CA ASP A 304 20.68 -0.45 29.44
C ASP A 304 20.37 -0.29 27.94
N CYS A 305 19.54 0.67 27.57
CA CYS A 305 19.14 0.90 26.19
C CYS A 305 20.26 1.57 25.36
N GLY A 306 20.70 0.91 24.29
CA GLY A 306 21.70 1.41 23.34
C GLY A 306 21.11 1.87 22.01
N ALA A 307 19.97 1.29 21.62
CA ALA A 307 19.22 1.67 20.42
C ALA A 307 17.72 1.65 20.71
N ALA A 308 16.99 2.66 20.22
CA ALA A 308 15.55 2.71 20.40
C ALA A 308 14.82 2.89 19.05
N GLU A 309 13.87 1.99 18.79
CA GLU A 309 12.82 2.23 17.80
C GLU A 309 11.76 3.14 18.45
N ILE A 310 11.43 4.24 17.81
CA ILE A 310 10.47 5.21 18.37
C ILE A 310 9.25 5.27 17.46
N LEU A 311 8.10 4.87 18.00
CA LEU A 311 6.81 4.90 17.35
C LEU A 311 5.95 6.02 17.95
N VAL A 312 5.32 6.82 17.11
CA VAL A 312 4.59 8.02 17.56
C VAL A 312 3.22 8.09 16.88
N ARG A 313 2.15 8.28 17.67
CA ARG A 313 0.81 8.53 17.14
C ARG A 313 0.07 9.59 17.97
N GLY A 314 -0.63 10.51 17.28
CA GLY A 314 -1.48 11.52 17.91
C GLY A 314 -0.74 12.66 18.63
N VAL A 315 0.58 12.79 18.45
CA VAL A 315 1.41 13.87 19.02
C VAL A 315 2.42 14.37 17.99
N ALA A 316 2.81 15.63 18.10
CA ALA A 316 3.76 16.28 17.20
C ALA A 316 5.21 16.10 17.71
N ILE A 317 5.68 14.84 17.74
CA ILE A 317 7.07 14.50 18.11
C ILE A 317 7.76 13.91 16.89
N ASP A 318 8.93 14.45 16.53
CA ASP A 318 9.80 13.87 15.52
C ASP A 318 10.64 12.73 16.15
N PRO A 319 10.44 11.46 15.75
CA PRO A 319 11.16 10.31 16.31
C PRO A 319 12.68 10.41 16.16
N ASP A 320 13.17 10.91 15.02
CA ASP A 320 14.60 10.99 14.76
C ASP A 320 15.26 12.11 15.56
N ALA A 321 14.60 13.24 15.70
CA ALA A 321 15.06 14.32 16.57
C ALA A 321 15.06 13.88 18.04
N LEU A 322 14.01 13.18 18.50
CA LEU A 322 13.95 12.65 19.86
C LEU A 322 15.08 11.63 20.10
N ARG A 323 15.30 10.70 19.18
CA ARG A 323 16.38 9.68 19.27
C ARG A 323 17.74 10.32 19.48
N ARG A 324 18.05 11.40 18.73
CA ARG A 324 19.32 12.15 18.90
C ARG A 324 19.45 12.80 20.28
N ARG A 325 18.34 13.38 20.82
CA ARG A 325 18.35 14.03 22.15
C ARG A 325 18.47 13.03 23.30
N LEU A 326 17.95 11.81 23.13
CA LEU A 326 18.03 10.76 24.16
C LEU A 326 19.46 10.30 24.44
N ARG A 327 20.39 10.40 23.49
CA ARG A 327 21.84 10.08 23.65
C ARG A 327 22.07 8.71 24.28
N LEU A 328 21.41 7.68 23.72
CA LEU A 328 21.47 6.31 24.22
C LEU A 328 22.91 5.76 24.18
N ARG A 329 23.32 5.01 25.22
CA ARG A 329 24.69 4.50 25.37
C ARG A 329 24.76 3.06 25.86
N GLY A 330 23.62 2.39 26.07
CA GLY A 330 23.55 1.02 26.52
C GLY A 330 23.83 -0.01 25.43
N SER A 331 23.56 -1.26 25.70
CA SER A 331 23.80 -2.40 24.80
C SER A 331 22.52 -2.99 24.22
N ARG A 332 21.37 -2.74 24.83
CA ARG A 332 20.10 -3.43 24.51
C ARG A 332 19.27 -2.63 23.50
N PRO A 333 18.70 -3.28 22.46
CA PRO A 333 17.69 -2.67 21.62
C PRO A 333 16.33 -2.66 22.34
N LEU A 334 15.69 -1.49 22.44
CA LEU A 334 14.34 -1.34 22.97
C LEU A 334 13.46 -0.57 21.99
N ALA A 335 12.17 -0.47 22.30
CA ALA A 335 11.23 0.39 21.59
C ALA A 335 10.58 1.38 22.55
N VAL A 336 10.17 2.53 22.02
CA VAL A 336 9.40 3.53 22.76
C VAL A 336 8.15 3.85 21.94
N VAL A 337 6.98 3.54 22.50
CA VAL A 337 5.70 3.91 21.90
C VAL A 337 5.20 5.15 22.61
N ILE A 338 5.04 6.24 21.87
CA ILE A 338 4.59 7.53 22.41
C ILE A 338 3.23 7.85 21.77
N THR A 339 2.25 8.08 22.60
CA THR A 339 0.91 8.33 22.10
C THR A 339 0.10 9.24 23.01
N ARG A 340 -0.87 9.94 22.42
CA ARG A 340 -1.89 10.67 23.16
C ARG A 340 -2.95 9.69 23.67
N ILE A 341 -3.35 9.82 24.90
CA ILE A 341 -4.48 9.08 25.52
C ILE A 341 -5.47 10.10 26.04
N GLY A 342 -6.75 9.85 25.81
CA GLY A 342 -7.86 10.73 26.22
C GLY A 342 -8.13 11.86 25.22
N ALA A 343 -9.18 12.62 25.50
CA ALA A 343 -9.66 13.72 24.68
C ALA A 343 -9.87 14.99 25.49
N GLY A 344 -9.80 16.15 24.80
CA GLY A 344 -10.02 17.47 25.43
C GLY A 344 -9.06 17.74 26.58
N SER A 345 -9.56 18.23 27.71
CA SER A 345 -8.78 18.56 28.93
C SER A 345 -8.21 17.34 29.66
N LEU A 346 -8.74 16.15 29.39
CA LEU A 346 -8.20 14.89 29.95
C LEU A 346 -7.13 14.25 29.08
N SER A 347 -6.77 14.89 27.99
CA SER A 347 -5.74 14.38 27.06
C SER A 347 -4.35 14.53 27.69
N HIS A 348 -3.59 13.44 27.67
CA HIS A 348 -2.19 13.42 28.11
C HIS A 348 -1.34 12.57 27.19
N VAL A 349 -0.03 12.84 27.16
CA VAL A 349 0.92 12.08 26.36
C VAL A 349 1.57 11.03 27.24
N THR A 350 1.46 9.78 26.81
CA THR A 350 2.05 8.63 27.51
C THR A 350 3.17 8.03 26.65
N ALA A 351 4.26 7.65 27.29
CA ALA A 351 5.33 6.86 26.71
C ALA A 351 5.36 5.47 27.34
N TYR A 352 5.46 4.46 26.49
CA TYR A 352 5.67 3.07 26.88
C TYR A 352 7.07 2.66 26.44
N VAL A 353 7.92 2.26 27.39
CA VAL A 353 9.21 1.64 27.09
C VAL A 353 9.00 0.15 26.95
N CYS A 354 9.39 -0.40 25.80
CA CYS A 354 9.02 -1.74 25.44
C CYS A 354 10.22 -2.57 24.94
N ARG A 355 10.05 -3.88 25.00
CA ARG A 355 10.91 -4.86 24.30
C ARG A 355 10.21 -5.31 23.03
N PRO A 356 10.82 -5.14 21.82
CA PRO A 356 10.27 -5.69 20.59
C PRO A 356 10.25 -7.21 20.64
N SER A 357 9.21 -7.85 20.07
CA SER A 357 9.12 -9.31 19.99
C SER A 357 10.09 -9.91 18.98
N ARG A 358 10.53 -9.14 17.99
CA ARG A 358 11.51 -9.48 16.93
C ARG A 358 11.94 -8.24 16.18
#